data_2d0d6e385de686fcc527fb415a2844f1
#
_entry.id   2d0d6e385de686fcc527fb415a2844f1
#
_cell.length_a   1.000
_cell.length_b   1.000
_cell.length_c   1.000
_cell.angle_alpha   90.00
_cell.angle_beta   90.00
_cell.angle_gamma   90.00
#
_symmetry.space_group_name_H-M   'P 1'
#
loop_
_entity.id
_entity.type
_entity.pdbx_description
1 polymer ?
#
loop_
_entity_poly.entity_id
_entity_poly.type
_entity_poly.pdbx_seq_one_letter_code
_entity_poly.pdbx_strand_id
1 'polypeptide(L)'
;MKSLTRFAACVAALAVILGAPSLAAEPKALATCVACHGKEGVGINADYANLGGQNAPYLVLQLQAFRSGERKNALMNGMAAGLSDADIDELATWYAGQPWVVADNGNANLVEEGLNRAGYCHACHGMKGYPVTKDWPILAGQSALYLDNQLQAFKSGTRYHPLMVNVVKDLEPAAMTALASYYTQLNEAD
;
A
#
# COMPACT_ATOMS: atom_id res chain seq x y z
N MET A 1 6.36 -27.04 -76.00
CA MET A 1 7.25 -27.05 -74.80
C MET A 1 6.91 -25.81 -73.97
N LYS A 2 6.17 -25.93 -72.86
CA LYS A 2 5.77 -24.82 -71.98
C LYS A 2 6.52 -25.01 -70.66
N SER A 3 7.43 -24.04 -70.34
CA SER A 3 8.20 -24.01 -69.15
C SER A 3 7.34 -23.45 -67.99
N LEU A 4 7.13 -24.26 -66.94
CA LEU A 4 6.50 -23.82 -65.68
C LEU A 4 7.57 -23.31 -64.74
N THR A 5 7.60 -22.00 -64.56
CA THR A 5 8.42 -21.32 -63.51
C THR A 5 7.70 -21.47 -62.16
N ARG A 6 8.29 -22.22 -61.23
CA ARG A 6 7.81 -22.34 -59.84
C ARG A 6 8.31 -21.13 -59.02
N PHE A 7 7.39 -20.27 -58.59
CA PHE A 7 7.66 -19.27 -57.59
C PHE A 7 7.62 -19.91 -56.20
N ALA A 8 8.76 -19.96 -55.53
CA ALA A 8 8.83 -20.34 -54.11
C ALA A 8 8.54 -19.10 -53.28
N ALA A 9 7.41 -19.09 -52.60
CA ALA A 9 7.08 -18.04 -51.63
C ALA A 9 7.76 -18.36 -50.29
N CYS A 10 8.77 -17.57 -49.91
CA CYS A 10 9.34 -17.61 -48.56
C CYS A 10 8.38 -16.92 -47.60
N VAL A 11 7.69 -17.68 -46.78
CA VAL A 11 6.95 -17.14 -45.62
C VAL A 11 7.92 -16.95 -44.48
N ALA A 12 8.29 -15.71 -44.22
CA ALA A 12 9.07 -15.36 -43.05
C ALA A 12 8.13 -15.39 -41.83
N ALA A 13 8.29 -16.38 -40.96
CA ALA A 13 7.59 -16.45 -39.68
C ALA A 13 8.15 -15.39 -38.73
N LEU A 14 7.37 -14.34 -38.48
CA LEU A 14 7.68 -13.33 -37.45
C LEU A 14 7.42 -13.97 -36.11
N ALA A 15 8.48 -14.36 -35.39
CA ALA A 15 8.38 -14.81 -33.99
C ALA A 15 8.13 -13.61 -33.10
N VAL A 16 6.89 -13.40 -32.67
CA VAL A 16 6.54 -12.44 -31.62
C VAL A 16 7.05 -13.02 -30.30
N ILE A 17 8.17 -12.50 -29.83
CA ILE A 17 8.68 -12.79 -28.49
C ILE A 17 7.76 -12.04 -27.52
N LEU A 18 6.76 -12.72 -27.00
CA LEU A 18 5.98 -12.29 -25.85
C LEU A 18 6.95 -12.30 -24.65
N GLY A 19 7.48 -11.13 -24.31
CA GLY A 19 8.27 -10.97 -23.10
C GLY A 19 7.42 -11.40 -21.90
N ALA A 20 7.80 -12.50 -21.25
CA ALA A 20 7.21 -12.85 -19.97
C ALA A 20 7.40 -11.67 -18.99
N PRO A 21 6.41 -11.34 -18.15
CA PRO A 21 6.60 -10.33 -17.12
C PRO A 21 7.81 -10.74 -16.27
N SER A 22 8.82 -9.88 -16.25
CA SER A 22 9.98 -10.09 -15.38
C SER A 22 9.45 -9.99 -13.94
N LEU A 23 9.35 -11.12 -13.26
CA LEU A 23 9.16 -11.12 -11.81
C LEU A 23 10.37 -10.39 -11.23
N ALA A 24 10.13 -9.24 -10.61
CA ALA A 24 11.18 -8.51 -9.92
C ALA A 24 11.90 -9.48 -8.95
N ALA A 25 13.22 -9.46 -8.95
CA ALA A 25 13.99 -10.30 -8.02
C ALA A 25 13.60 -9.93 -6.59
N GLU A 26 13.52 -10.94 -5.73
CA GLU A 26 13.21 -10.74 -4.32
C GLU A 26 14.26 -9.84 -3.65
N PRO A 27 13.86 -8.71 -3.02
CA PRO A 27 14.80 -7.80 -2.36
C PRO A 27 15.60 -8.50 -1.27
N LYS A 28 16.89 -8.24 -1.16
CA LYS A 28 17.73 -8.86 -0.12
C LYS A 28 17.28 -8.51 1.31
N ALA A 29 16.80 -7.29 1.50
CA ALA A 29 16.31 -6.80 2.78
C ALA A 29 14.91 -7.35 3.15
N LEU A 30 14.20 -8.02 2.22
CA LEU A 30 12.81 -8.48 2.42
C LEU A 30 12.67 -9.44 3.61
N ALA A 31 13.64 -10.32 3.82
CA ALA A 31 13.58 -11.36 4.87
C ALA A 31 13.27 -10.79 6.27
N THR A 32 13.75 -9.58 6.57
CA THR A 32 13.48 -8.89 7.84
C THR A 32 12.05 -8.39 7.96
N CYS A 33 11.43 -8.01 6.84
CA CYS A 33 10.09 -7.43 6.79
C CYS A 33 8.99 -8.50 6.85
N VAL A 34 9.26 -9.67 6.24
CA VAL A 34 8.31 -10.78 6.09
C VAL A 34 7.78 -11.30 7.42
N ALA A 35 8.60 -11.28 8.48
CA ALA A 35 8.23 -11.79 9.79
C ALA A 35 6.97 -11.12 10.38
N CYS A 36 6.72 -9.85 10.02
CA CYS A 36 5.58 -9.07 10.52
C CYS A 36 4.58 -8.71 9.41
N HIS A 37 5.10 -8.35 8.23
CA HIS A 37 4.27 -7.88 7.13
C HIS A 37 3.92 -8.96 6.09
N GLY A 38 4.41 -10.19 6.27
CA GLY A 38 4.23 -11.26 5.29
C GLY A 38 5.00 -11.02 3.98
N LYS A 39 5.22 -12.08 3.22
CA LYS A 39 5.94 -11.99 1.94
C LYS A 39 5.14 -11.22 0.88
N GLU A 40 3.83 -11.40 0.89
CA GLU A 40 2.89 -10.75 -0.02
C GLU A 40 2.34 -9.44 0.56
N GLY A 41 2.90 -8.98 1.69
CA GLY A 41 2.49 -7.73 2.31
C GLY A 41 1.18 -7.82 3.09
N VAL A 42 0.79 -9.02 3.54
CA VAL A 42 -0.33 -9.23 4.45
C VAL A 42 0.20 -9.29 5.87
N GLY A 43 -0.15 -8.34 6.72
CA GLY A 43 0.26 -8.31 8.12
C GLY A 43 -0.18 -9.58 8.85
N ILE A 44 0.74 -10.20 9.63
CA ILE A 44 0.46 -11.46 10.35
C ILE A 44 -0.60 -11.32 11.45
N ASN A 45 -0.92 -10.11 11.84
CA ASN A 45 -2.04 -9.76 12.71
C ASN A 45 -2.47 -8.30 12.46
N ALA A 46 -3.54 -7.86 13.13
CA ALA A 46 -4.18 -6.56 12.90
C ALA A 46 -3.32 -5.34 13.29
N ASP A 47 -2.26 -5.49 14.08
CA ASP A 47 -1.36 -4.38 14.47
C ASP A 47 -0.41 -4.00 13.33
N TYR A 48 -0.09 -4.95 12.44
CA TYR A 48 0.83 -4.72 11.35
C TYR A 48 0.10 -4.23 10.09
N ALA A 49 0.68 -3.21 9.45
CA ALA A 49 0.15 -2.69 8.20
C ALA A 49 0.16 -3.75 7.10
N ASN A 50 -0.91 -3.82 6.32
CA ASN A 50 -0.86 -4.44 5.01
C ASN A 50 -0.05 -3.54 4.07
N LEU A 51 0.93 -4.13 3.38
CA LEU A 51 1.83 -3.44 2.46
C LEU A 51 1.57 -3.82 1.00
N GLY A 52 0.96 -5.00 0.77
CA GLY A 52 0.65 -5.50 -0.57
C GLY A 52 -0.23 -4.52 -1.33
N GLY A 53 0.14 -4.21 -2.58
CA GLY A 53 -0.59 -3.28 -3.43
C GLY A 53 -0.54 -1.80 -3.04
N GLN A 54 0.16 -1.45 -1.94
CA GLN A 54 0.28 -0.06 -1.50
C GLN A 54 1.15 0.75 -2.47
N ASN A 55 0.92 2.06 -2.57
CA ASN A 55 1.68 2.95 -3.44
C ASN A 55 3.18 2.95 -3.11
N ALA A 56 4.03 2.59 -4.08
CA ALA A 56 5.48 2.55 -3.88
C ALA A 56 6.06 3.91 -3.42
N PRO A 57 5.73 5.07 -4.01
CA PRO A 57 6.23 6.35 -3.50
C PRO A 57 5.87 6.60 -2.04
N TYR A 58 4.63 6.24 -1.63
CA TYR A 58 4.25 6.34 -0.22
C TYR A 58 5.08 5.42 0.68
N LEU A 59 5.33 4.16 0.26
CA LEU A 59 6.17 3.22 1.02
C LEU A 59 7.59 3.74 1.18
N VAL A 60 8.19 4.31 0.11
CA VAL A 60 9.51 4.96 0.15
C VAL A 60 9.53 6.07 1.20
N LEU A 61 8.58 7.00 1.15
CA LEU A 61 8.49 8.10 2.12
C LEU A 61 8.37 7.58 3.56
N GLN A 62 7.59 6.52 3.78
CA GLN A 62 7.42 5.97 5.13
C GLN A 62 8.69 5.27 5.65
N LEU A 63 9.38 4.49 4.82
CA LEU A 63 10.63 3.84 5.21
C LEU A 63 11.74 4.86 5.48
N GLN A 64 11.85 5.92 4.67
CA GLN A 64 12.76 7.02 4.90
C GLN A 64 12.44 7.76 6.22
N ALA A 65 11.16 8.02 6.50
CA ALA A 65 10.72 8.67 7.73
C ALA A 65 10.99 7.80 8.97
N PHE A 66 10.87 6.47 8.87
CA PHE A 66 11.29 5.57 9.95
C PHE A 66 12.80 5.55 10.12
N ARG A 67 13.56 5.49 9.03
CA ARG A 67 15.04 5.49 9.05
C ARG A 67 15.60 6.76 9.68
N SER A 68 15.03 7.91 9.34
CA SER A 68 15.44 9.22 9.90
C SER A 68 14.94 9.46 11.32
N GLY A 69 13.98 8.67 11.82
CA GLY A 69 13.32 8.91 13.11
C GLY A 69 12.25 10.00 13.09
N GLU A 70 11.93 10.57 11.93
CA GLU A 70 10.83 11.52 11.77
C GLU A 70 9.47 10.87 12.09
N ARG A 71 9.25 9.64 11.61
CA ARG A 71 8.14 8.81 12.04
C ARG A 71 8.59 7.90 13.17
N LYS A 72 7.94 8.04 14.34
CA LYS A 72 8.34 7.34 15.56
C LYS A 72 7.58 6.02 15.70
N ASN A 73 8.31 4.94 15.70
CA ASN A 73 7.88 3.60 16.09
C ASN A 73 9.15 2.80 16.40
N ALA A 74 9.35 2.40 17.65
CA ALA A 74 10.61 1.79 18.11
C ALA A 74 11.02 0.56 17.28
N LEU A 75 10.05 -0.29 16.92
CA LEU A 75 10.31 -1.47 16.10
C LEU A 75 10.72 -1.07 14.68
N MET A 76 9.90 -0.26 14.00
CA MET A 76 10.15 0.12 12.61
C MET A 76 11.38 1.03 12.46
N ASN A 77 11.68 1.88 13.43
CA ASN A 77 12.92 2.67 13.41
C ASN A 77 14.15 1.75 13.45
N GLY A 78 14.14 0.69 14.29
CA GLY A 78 15.19 -0.31 14.31
C GLY A 78 15.30 -1.09 13.00
N MET A 79 14.17 -1.50 12.40
CA MET A 79 14.15 -2.24 11.14
C MET A 79 14.64 -1.40 9.95
N ALA A 80 14.33 -0.11 9.92
CA ALA A 80 14.69 0.78 8.82
C ALA A 80 16.09 1.38 8.94
N ALA A 81 16.70 1.39 10.12
CA ALA A 81 17.95 2.11 10.41
C ALA A 81 19.11 1.77 9.47
N GLY A 82 19.22 0.50 9.06
CA GLY A 82 20.30 0.01 8.19
C GLY A 82 19.96 -0.02 6.70
N LEU A 83 18.77 0.39 6.29
CA LEU A 83 18.37 0.35 4.87
C LEU A 83 19.05 1.45 4.07
N SER A 84 19.64 1.11 2.93
CA SER A 84 20.06 2.08 1.92
C SER A 84 18.86 2.61 1.14
N ASP A 85 19.03 3.67 0.34
CA ASP A 85 17.98 4.14 -0.55
C ASP A 85 17.57 3.07 -1.57
N ALA A 86 18.55 2.31 -2.09
CA ALA A 86 18.28 1.21 -3.00
C ALA A 86 17.44 0.09 -2.33
N ASP A 87 17.73 -0.29 -1.08
CA ASP A 87 16.93 -1.28 -0.34
C ASP A 87 15.49 -0.78 -0.15
N ILE A 88 15.32 0.51 0.15
CA ILE A 88 14.00 1.13 0.32
C ILE A 88 13.21 1.10 -0.98
N ASP A 89 13.82 1.46 -2.11
CA ASP A 89 13.19 1.45 -3.43
C ASP A 89 12.80 0.02 -3.87
N GLU A 90 13.70 -0.95 -3.65
CA GLU A 90 13.42 -2.36 -3.95
C GLU A 90 12.26 -2.92 -3.09
N LEU A 91 12.26 -2.67 -1.77
CA LEU A 91 11.19 -3.09 -0.87
C LEU A 91 9.84 -2.44 -1.21
N ALA A 92 9.85 -1.13 -1.49
CA ALA A 92 8.65 -0.40 -1.87
C ALA A 92 8.06 -0.93 -3.19
N THR A 93 8.92 -1.19 -4.19
CA THR A 93 8.52 -1.76 -5.47
C THR A 93 8.00 -3.19 -5.31
N TRP A 94 8.66 -4.01 -4.48
CA TRP A 94 8.23 -5.37 -4.18
C TRP A 94 6.81 -5.39 -3.61
N TYR A 95 6.57 -4.66 -2.52
CA TYR A 95 5.26 -4.67 -1.87
C TYR A 95 4.17 -4.00 -2.70
N ALA A 96 4.49 -2.94 -3.44
CA ALA A 96 3.53 -2.32 -4.36
C ALA A 96 3.10 -3.26 -5.50
N GLY A 97 3.97 -4.19 -5.89
CA GLY A 97 3.68 -5.22 -6.91
C GLY A 97 2.92 -6.45 -6.38
N GLN A 98 2.71 -6.56 -5.06
CA GLN A 98 1.95 -7.66 -4.50
C GLN A 98 0.44 -7.44 -4.65
N PRO A 99 -0.36 -8.52 -4.60
CA PRO A 99 -1.81 -8.39 -4.63
C PRO A 99 -2.32 -7.50 -3.50
N TRP A 100 -3.32 -6.69 -3.80
CA TRP A 100 -4.07 -5.95 -2.78
C TRP A 100 -4.88 -6.91 -1.90
N VAL A 101 -4.89 -6.64 -0.60
CA VAL A 101 -5.61 -7.47 0.38
C VAL A 101 -6.62 -6.62 1.13
N VAL A 102 -7.84 -7.14 1.25
CA VAL A 102 -8.87 -6.54 2.10
C VAL A 102 -8.85 -7.24 3.45
N ALA A 103 -8.52 -6.50 4.50
CA ALA A 103 -8.47 -7.05 5.86
C ALA A 103 -9.85 -7.37 6.42
N ASP A 104 -10.85 -6.54 6.13
CA ASP A 104 -12.25 -6.65 6.57
C ASP A 104 -12.37 -7.09 8.05
N ASN A 105 -11.57 -6.45 8.90
CA ASN A 105 -11.47 -6.80 10.33
C ASN A 105 -11.99 -5.68 11.26
N GLY A 106 -12.83 -4.78 10.73
CA GLY A 106 -13.48 -3.70 11.44
C GLY A 106 -14.79 -4.13 12.11
N ASN A 107 -15.44 -3.18 12.76
CA ASN A 107 -16.78 -3.38 13.33
C ASN A 107 -17.84 -3.02 12.28
N ALA A 108 -18.54 -4.04 11.77
CA ALA A 108 -19.59 -3.88 10.75
C ALA A 108 -20.70 -2.88 11.16
N ASN A 109 -20.99 -2.76 12.46
CA ASN A 109 -22.01 -1.83 12.95
C ASN A 109 -21.57 -0.36 12.89
N LEU A 110 -20.28 -0.07 12.70
CA LEU A 110 -19.72 1.29 12.64
C LEU A 110 -19.44 1.76 11.21
N VAL A 111 -19.67 0.92 10.21
CA VAL A 111 -19.36 1.22 8.82
C VAL A 111 -20.11 2.43 8.29
N GLU A 112 -21.41 2.49 8.52
CA GLU A 112 -22.26 3.61 8.09
C GLU A 112 -21.85 4.91 8.79
N GLU A 113 -21.55 4.86 10.08
CA GLU A 113 -21.02 6.02 10.81
C GLU A 113 -19.67 6.47 10.23
N GLY A 114 -18.77 5.53 9.92
CA GLY A 114 -17.48 5.80 9.30
C GLY A 114 -17.64 6.47 7.94
N LEU A 115 -18.52 5.96 7.09
CA LEU A 115 -18.85 6.58 5.80
C LEU A 115 -19.32 8.03 5.96
N ASN A 116 -20.27 8.27 6.88
CA ASN A 116 -20.81 9.61 7.13
C ASN A 116 -19.76 10.61 7.63
N ARG A 117 -18.67 10.14 8.22
CA ARG A 117 -17.54 10.96 8.70
C ARG A 117 -16.40 11.10 7.69
N ALA A 118 -16.36 10.29 6.65
CA ALA A 118 -15.24 10.20 5.73
C ALA A 118 -15.10 11.38 4.74
N GLY A 119 -16.06 12.31 4.72
CA GLY A 119 -16.12 13.39 3.73
C GLY A 119 -14.82 14.18 3.54
N TYR A 120 -14.17 14.61 4.63
CA TYR A 120 -12.85 15.28 4.56
C TYR A 120 -11.73 14.36 4.10
N CYS A 121 -11.81 13.07 4.43
CA CYS A 121 -10.80 12.10 4.05
C CYS A 121 -10.83 11.82 2.54
N HIS A 122 -12.02 11.81 1.95
CA HIS A 122 -12.24 11.54 0.54
C HIS A 122 -11.53 12.55 -0.38
N ALA A 123 -11.39 13.81 0.05
CA ALA A 123 -10.73 14.84 -0.75
C ALA A 123 -9.27 14.48 -1.11
N CYS A 124 -8.59 13.74 -0.25
CA CYS A 124 -7.20 13.35 -0.41
C CYS A 124 -7.06 11.84 -0.69
N HIS A 125 -7.75 11.02 0.09
CA HIS A 125 -7.64 9.56 0.01
C HIS A 125 -8.63 8.92 -1.00
N GLY A 126 -9.44 9.73 -1.70
CA GLY A 126 -10.44 9.25 -2.65
C GLY A 126 -11.68 8.67 -1.98
N MET A 127 -12.81 8.68 -2.68
CA MET A 127 -14.11 8.21 -2.17
C MET A 127 -14.10 6.73 -1.79
N LYS A 128 -13.29 5.95 -2.51
CA LYS A 128 -13.11 4.50 -2.28
C LYS A 128 -11.84 4.18 -1.50
N GLY A 129 -11.18 5.18 -0.88
CA GLY A 129 -9.92 4.98 -0.17
C GLY A 129 -8.69 4.80 -1.06
N TYR A 130 -8.79 5.11 -2.36
CA TYR A 130 -7.68 5.16 -3.31
C TYR A 130 -7.32 6.61 -3.60
N PRO A 131 -6.12 7.07 -3.24
CA PRO A 131 -5.75 8.48 -3.27
C PRO A 131 -5.54 8.99 -4.71
N VAL A 132 -5.68 10.32 -4.87
CA VAL A 132 -5.47 11.01 -6.15
C VAL A 132 -3.98 11.12 -6.53
N THR A 133 -3.07 10.94 -5.58
CA THR A 133 -1.62 10.91 -5.79
C THR A 133 -0.99 9.71 -5.08
N LYS A 134 0.05 9.15 -5.69
CA LYS A 134 0.74 7.98 -5.15
C LYS A 134 1.63 8.25 -3.93
N ASP A 135 1.85 9.51 -3.57
CA ASP A 135 2.54 9.88 -2.33
C ASP A 135 1.65 9.71 -1.09
N TRP A 136 0.36 9.55 -1.29
CA TRP A 136 -0.61 9.32 -0.23
C TRP A 136 -0.99 7.83 -0.15
N PRO A 137 -1.34 7.33 1.05
CA PRO A 137 -1.65 5.92 1.20
C PRO A 137 -3.03 5.57 0.66
N ILE A 138 -3.13 4.37 0.10
CA ILE A 138 -4.38 3.66 -0.04
C ILE A 138 -4.86 3.28 1.36
N LEU A 139 -6.12 3.60 1.69
CA LEU A 139 -6.76 3.26 2.95
C LEU A 139 -7.69 2.05 2.82
N ALA A 140 -8.25 1.83 1.62
CA ALA A 140 -9.12 0.70 1.34
C ALA A 140 -8.47 -0.61 1.77
N GLY A 141 -9.22 -1.51 2.39
CA GLY A 141 -8.76 -2.83 2.79
C GLY A 141 -7.65 -2.90 3.84
N GLN A 142 -7.16 -1.76 4.35
CA GLN A 142 -6.13 -1.76 5.39
C GLN A 142 -6.70 -2.24 6.74
N SER A 143 -5.88 -2.84 7.60
CA SER A 143 -6.30 -3.27 8.93
C SER A 143 -6.98 -2.14 9.72
N ALA A 144 -8.16 -2.39 10.27
CA ALA A 144 -8.91 -1.42 11.06
C ALA A 144 -8.14 -0.97 12.29
N LEU A 145 -7.52 -1.90 13.02
CA LEU A 145 -6.71 -1.57 14.20
C LEU A 145 -5.51 -0.72 13.82
N TYR A 146 -4.83 -1.06 12.71
CA TYR A 146 -3.72 -0.24 12.23
C TYR A 146 -4.19 1.17 11.83
N LEU A 147 -5.32 1.31 11.11
CA LEU A 147 -5.87 2.63 10.73
C LEU A 147 -6.22 3.46 11.96
N ASP A 148 -6.92 2.87 12.94
CA ASP A 148 -7.29 3.54 14.19
C ASP A 148 -6.03 4.03 14.94
N ASN A 149 -5.04 3.16 15.12
CA ASN A 149 -3.77 3.50 15.75
C ASN A 149 -3.04 4.63 15.00
N GLN A 150 -3.10 4.69 13.67
CA GLN A 150 -2.48 5.77 12.91
C GLN A 150 -3.21 7.11 13.08
N LEU A 151 -4.54 7.11 13.11
CA LEU A 151 -5.33 8.33 13.38
C LEU A 151 -5.01 8.87 14.78
N GLN A 152 -4.96 7.99 15.78
CA GLN A 152 -4.56 8.36 17.15
C GLN A 152 -3.11 8.87 17.20
N ALA A 153 -2.18 8.26 16.46
CA ALA A 153 -0.80 8.69 16.38
C ALA A 153 -0.65 10.11 15.78
N PHE A 154 -1.44 10.45 14.76
CA PHE A 154 -1.49 11.81 14.23
C PHE A 154 -2.11 12.79 15.23
N LYS A 155 -3.18 12.42 15.93
CA LYS A 155 -3.83 13.27 16.95
C LYS A 155 -2.90 13.54 18.13
N SER A 156 -2.17 12.54 18.60
CA SER A 156 -1.21 12.69 19.71
C SER A 156 0.11 13.35 19.32
N GLY A 157 0.38 13.51 18.00
CA GLY A 157 1.64 14.05 17.50
C GLY A 157 2.81 13.06 17.51
N THR A 158 2.59 11.78 17.86
CA THR A 158 3.62 10.73 17.76
C THR A 158 3.93 10.37 16.30
N ARG A 159 2.98 10.61 15.41
CA ARG A 159 3.17 10.64 13.95
C ARG A 159 2.82 12.02 13.44
N TYR A 160 3.72 12.63 12.68
CA TYR A 160 3.50 13.97 12.15
C TYR A 160 3.33 13.97 10.63
N HIS A 161 2.32 14.70 10.17
CA HIS A 161 2.15 15.13 8.79
C HIS A 161 1.26 16.37 8.82
N PRO A 162 1.66 17.51 8.21
CA PRO A 162 0.99 18.81 8.40
C PRO A 162 -0.50 18.80 8.05
N LEU A 163 -0.91 18.03 7.03
CA LEU A 163 -2.33 17.90 6.68
C LEU A 163 -3.06 17.01 7.68
N MET A 164 -2.50 15.83 8.00
CA MET A 164 -3.19 14.85 8.84
C MET A 164 -3.41 15.33 10.26
N VAL A 165 -2.43 15.99 10.90
CA VAL A 165 -2.61 16.51 12.25
C VAL A 165 -3.74 17.54 12.33
N ASN A 166 -3.96 18.33 11.26
CA ASN A 166 -5.06 19.27 11.19
C ASN A 166 -6.41 18.61 10.96
N VAL A 167 -6.45 17.54 10.16
CA VAL A 167 -7.69 16.81 9.87
C VAL A 167 -8.18 16.03 11.10
N VAL A 168 -7.27 15.41 11.86
CA VAL A 168 -7.65 14.52 12.98
C VAL A 168 -7.79 15.22 14.32
N LYS A 169 -7.37 16.49 14.46
CA LYS A 169 -7.27 17.19 15.76
C LYS A 169 -8.56 17.16 16.58
N ASP A 170 -9.70 17.30 15.92
CA ASP A 170 -11.02 17.36 16.53
C ASP A 170 -11.79 16.03 16.48
N LEU A 171 -11.19 14.94 15.93
CA LEU A 171 -11.81 13.63 15.90
C LEU A 171 -11.81 12.97 17.28
N GLU A 172 -12.97 12.54 17.75
CA GLU A 172 -13.06 11.72 18.95
C GLU A 172 -12.62 10.27 18.66
N PRO A 173 -12.14 9.52 19.67
CA PRO A 173 -11.70 8.13 19.48
C PRO A 173 -12.74 7.25 18.79
N ALA A 174 -14.02 7.37 19.16
CA ALA A 174 -15.11 6.61 18.54
C ALA A 174 -15.24 6.91 17.02
N ALA A 175 -15.02 8.16 16.61
CA ALA A 175 -15.03 8.55 15.21
C ALA A 175 -13.85 7.94 14.43
N MET A 176 -12.67 7.82 15.06
CA MET A 176 -11.51 7.17 14.46
C MET A 176 -11.76 5.67 14.25
N THR A 177 -12.33 4.99 15.25
CA THR A 177 -12.72 3.57 15.14
C THR A 177 -13.77 3.36 14.05
N ALA A 178 -14.75 4.26 13.91
CA ALA A 178 -15.75 4.19 12.84
C ALA A 178 -15.14 4.39 11.45
N LEU A 179 -14.27 5.38 11.28
CA LEU A 179 -13.51 5.60 10.03
C LEU A 179 -12.65 4.40 9.66
N ALA A 180 -11.95 3.82 10.63
CA ALA A 180 -11.15 2.62 10.44
C ALA A 180 -12.00 1.42 10.00
N SER A 181 -13.19 1.26 10.62
CA SER A 181 -14.15 0.21 10.26
C SER A 181 -14.74 0.39 8.86
N TYR A 182 -14.91 1.62 8.40
CA TYR A 182 -15.35 1.91 7.04
C TYR A 182 -14.26 1.55 6.01
N TYR A 183 -13.04 2.04 6.19
CA TYR A 183 -11.99 1.84 5.19
C TYR A 183 -11.49 0.40 5.08
N THR A 184 -11.52 -0.38 6.18
CA THR A 184 -10.99 -1.75 6.19
C THR A 184 -11.76 -2.71 5.27
N GLN A 185 -13.05 -2.46 5.02
CA GLN A 185 -13.88 -3.31 4.17
C GLN A 185 -13.89 -2.92 2.69
N LEU A 186 -13.40 -1.71 2.35
CA LEU A 186 -13.42 -1.23 0.97
C LEU A 186 -12.45 -2.03 0.10
N ASN A 187 -12.86 -2.27 -1.13
CA ASN A 187 -12.06 -2.92 -2.16
C ASN A 187 -12.13 -2.14 -3.47
N GLU A 188 -11.29 -2.50 -4.45
CA GLU A 188 -11.22 -1.78 -5.73
C GLU A 188 -12.52 -1.89 -6.55
N ALA A 189 -13.32 -2.93 -6.30
CA ALA A 189 -14.57 -3.19 -7.04
C ALA A 189 -15.78 -2.39 -6.51
N ASP A 190 -15.70 -1.85 -5.28
CA ASP A 190 -16.75 -1.02 -4.67
C ASP A 190 -16.71 0.44 -5.28
#